data_604c9cb7a37aff6e4ba58a6428b4a46c
#
_entry.id   604c9cb7a37aff6e4ba58a6428b4a46c
#
_cell.length_a   1.000
_cell.length_b   1.000
_cell.length_c   1.000
_cell.angle_alpha   90.00
_cell.angle_beta   90.00
_cell.angle_gamma   90.00
#
_symmetry.space_group_name_H-M   'P 1'
#
loop_
_entity.id
_entity.type
_entity.pdbx_description
1 polymer ?
#
loop_
_entity_poly.entity_id
_entity_poly.type
_entity_poly.pdbx_seq_one_letter_code
_entity_poly.pdbx_strand_id
1 'polypeptide(L)'
;MNSEFELPIYYLENKEKLDSNIINDLELLALNEETEEYDSDSKNDNNSDVSKEKGIDQVIEDNSNRKCLMETVIQPKSKIGKEQLHKLCEYYTNNKLFLKQSQKIISSWKLDDNPFSKQKQYDEFYELWKKIKRDENFIDRYYYVDVDFFKFLNHSSIFLQLLSIYNLVSPILSLILPVILLLVPFFMLKFSGIPITMESYYKVLMNIFSKHALGNIFTIMEDISWEKRVYAVVSIVFYVFSIYQNSIVCYRFYKNFKSIHEDLFVLRDYLTTTIENMNKLELSCMKHNTYLPFLQSIYPHKEYCTKLLNELNIISEFDVTKLHTKSRQIGYIMKYFYEFHINKDIQSTIEFSIGMNSFVEHMNGLNKLSREKFIHKCSFGKKTKMKRAYYPCLMFNEAVKNDIDLSKNMAITGPNASGKTTILKTVLFNLIFSQGFGYGFYSKATISPYNHIHCYLNIPDTSGRDSLFQAEARRCKEILESLEDGKKHFCIFDELFSGTNPTEACASSYGF
;
A
#
# COMPACT_ATOMS: atom_id res chain seq x y z
N MET A 1 3.32 5.25 -17.08
CA MET A 1 4.40 5.37 -16.06
C MET A 1 4.60 4.02 -15.39
N ASN A 2 5.83 3.65 -15.01
CA ASN A 2 6.03 2.47 -14.19
C ASN A 2 5.35 2.71 -12.82
N SER A 3 4.44 1.81 -12.45
CA SER A 3 3.73 1.92 -11.17
C SER A 3 4.58 1.48 -9.98
N GLU A 4 5.61 0.69 -10.23
CA GLU A 4 6.44 0.08 -9.20
C GLU A 4 7.68 0.92 -8.92
N PHE A 5 7.86 1.26 -7.64
CA PHE A 5 9.07 1.93 -7.15
C PHE A 5 10.18 0.90 -6.98
N GLU A 6 11.34 1.20 -7.54
CA GLU A 6 12.54 0.37 -7.41
C GLU A 6 13.65 1.08 -6.67
N LEU A 7 14.42 0.33 -5.88
CA LEU A 7 15.56 0.87 -5.14
C LEU A 7 16.70 1.28 -6.08
N PRO A 8 17.61 2.19 -5.66
CA PRO A 8 18.75 2.62 -6.49
C PRO A 8 19.61 1.48 -7.03
N ILE A 9 19.73 0.37 -6.29
CA ILE A 9 20.50 -0.82 -6.67
C ILE A 9 19.90 -1.53 -7.89
N TYR A 10 18.59 -1.44 -8.10
CA TYR A 10 17.89 -2.04 -9.25
C TYR A 10 18.39 -1.52 -10.58
N TYR A 11 18.82 -0.25 -10.63
CA TYR A 11 19.26 0.42 -11.86
C TYR A 11 20.71 0.12 -12.23
N LEU A 12 21.40 -0.76 -11.49
CA LEU A 12 22.78 -1.16 -11.78
C LEU A 12 22.80 -2.36 -12.75
N GLU A 13 23.77 -2.39 -13.64
CA GLU A 13 24.04 -3.56 -14.48
C GLU A 13 24.55 -4.74 -13.65
N ASN A 14 25.41 -4.47 -12.67
CA ASN A 14 26.02 -5.47 -11.80
C ASN A 14 25.23 -5.65 -10.51
N LYS A 15 23.96 -6.00 -10.61
CA LYS A 15 23.11 -6.42 -9.48
C LYS A 15 22.86 -7.91 -9.58
N GLU A 16 22.72 -8.54 -8.42
CA GLU A 16 22.33 -9.94 -8.30
C GLU A 16 21.10 -10.03 -7.41
N LYS A 17 20.15 -10.87 -7.80
CA LYS A 17 18.96 -11.10 -7.00
C LYS A 17 19.32 -11.96 -5.78
N LEU A 18 18.79 -11.61 -4.63
CA LEU A 18 18.98 -12.43 -3.44
C LEU A 18 18.12 -13.69 -3.53
N ASP A 19 18.71 -14.85 -3.28
CA ASP A 19 18.03 -16.14 -3.31
C ASP A 19 16.97 -16.20 -2.20
N SER A 20 15.79 -16.71 -2.54
CA SER A 20 14.68 -16.95 -1.59
C SER A 20 15.10 -17.82 -0.41
N ASN A 21 15.96 -18.77 -0.64
CA ASN A 21 16.53 -19.63 0.40
C ASN A 21 17.30 -18.82 1.47
N ILE A 22 18.06 -17.82 1.03
CA ILE A 22 18.79 -16.92 1.96
C ILE A 22 17.82 -16.06 2.76
N ILE A 23 16.76 -15.58 2.12
CA ILE A 23 15.72 -14.78 2.78
C ILE A 23 15.06 -15.60 3.89
N ASN A 24 14.73 -16.85 3.61
CA ASN A 24 14.11 -17.78 4.56
C ASN A 24 15.08 -18.22 5.66
N ASP A 25 16.31 -18.64 5.30
CA ASP A 25 17.32 -19.14 6.25
C ASP A 25 17.74 -18.07 7.28
N LEU A 26 17.76 -16.82 6.89
CA LEU A 26 18.05 -15.68 7.76
C LEU A 26 16.79 -15.06 8.40
N GLU A 27 15.61 -15.54 8.05
CA GLU A 27 14.32 -14.95 8.50
C GLU A 27 14.27 -13.44 8.23
N LEU A 28 14.75 -13.02 7.05
CA LEU A 28 14.86 -11.61 6.70
C LEU A 28 13.51 -10.92 6.65
N LEU A 29 12.48 -11.62 6.16
CA LEU A 29 11.11 -11.16 6.01
C LEU A 29 10.16 -12.08 6.78
N ALA A 30 8.98 -11.57 7.15
CA ALA A 30 7.92 -12.42 7.67
C ALA A 30 7.43 -13.37 6.57
N LEU A 31 7.21 -14.64 6.92
CA LEU A 31 6.62 -15.60 6.00
C LEU A 31 5.16 -15.17 5.73
N ASN A 32 4.83 -14.89 4.48
CA ASN A 32 3.44 -14.71 4.08
C ASN A 32 2.78 -16.09 3.99
N GLU A 33 1.81 -16.36 4.83
CA GLU A 33 0.99 -17.60 4.81
C GLU A 33 0.11 -17.73 3.54
N GLU A 34 0.14 -16.75 2.61
CA GLU A 34 -0.75 -16.71 1.44
C GLU A 34 -0.26 -17.52 0.21
N THR A 35 0.86 -18.25 0.28
CA THR A 35 1.41 -18.98 -0.90
C THR A 35 1.13 -20.49 -0.91
N GLU A 36 0.34 -21.05 0.01
CA GLU A 36 0.01 -22.49 0.01
C GLU A 36 -1.41 -22.85 -0.48
N GLU A 37 -2.18 -21.94 -1.06
CA GLU A 37 -3.56 -22.20 -1.55
C GLU A 37 -3.69 -22.59 -3.04
N TYR A 38 -2.62 -23.04 -3.70
CA TYR A 38 -2.75 -23.67 -5.03
C TYR A 38 -2.22 -25.10 -5.01
N ASP A 39 -3.06 -26.04 -4.66
CA ASP A 39 -3.20 -27.41 -5.14
C ASP A 39 -3.87 -28.34 -4.09
N SER A 40 -5.15 -28.12 -3.82
CA SER A 40 -5.97 -29.14 -3.15
C SER A 40 -7.35 -29.32 -3.81
N ASP A 41 -7.34 -29.64 -5.10
CA ASP A 41 -8.47 -30.32 -5.72
C ASP A 41 -8.14 -31.81 -5.85
N SER A 42 -8.45 -32.58 -4.80
CA SER A 42 -8.95 -33.95 -4.97
C SER A 42 -9.26 -34.62 -3.62
N LYS A 43 -10.57 -34.92 -3.48
CA LYS A 43 -11.20 -36.02 -2.71
C LYS A 43 -11.52 -35.83 -1.24
N ASN A 44 -12.86 -35.71 -1.08
CA ASN A 44 -13.67 -36.15 0.07
C ASN A 44 -13.10 -37.40 0.77
N ASP A 45 -13.07 -37.36 2.10
CA ASP A 45 -13.78 -38.36 2.91
C ASP A 45 -13.96 -37.88 4.36
N ASN A 46 -15.15 -38.17 4.86
CA ASN A 46 -15.67 -37.86 6.19
C ASN A 46 -14.93 -38.62 7.31
N ASN A 47 -14.69 -37.99 8.45
CA ASN A 47 -15.14 -38.32 9.80
C ASN A 47 -14.19 -37.89 10.92
N SER A 48 -14.84 -37.23 11.93
CA SER A 48 -14.49 -37.24 13.38
C SER A 48 -13.09 -36.78 13.83
N ASP A 49 -12.90 -35.68 14.58
CA ASP A 49 -13.10 -35.60 16.02
C ASP A 49 -12.76 -34.20 16.57
N VAL A 50 -13.64 -33.75 17.41
CA VAL A 50 -13.60 -32.52 18.21
C VAL A 50 -12.56 -32.69 19.33
N SER A 51 -11.34 -32.20 19.16
CA SER A 51 -10.40 -31.94 20.29
C SER A 51 -9.08 -31.25 19.95
N LYS A 52 -8.96 -30.52 18.81
CA LYS A 52 -7.71 -29.83 18.41
C LYS A 52 -7.77 -28.31 18.38
N GLU A 53 -8.89 -27.67 18.76
CA GLU A 53 -9.02 -26.21 18.60
C GLU A 53 -8.28 -25.35 19.63
N LYS A 54 -7.84 -25.87 20.76
CA LYS A 54 -7.14 -25.06 21.79
C LYS A 54 -5.62 -24.93 21.60
N GLY A 55 -5.03 -25.71 20.70
CA GLY A 55 -3.58 -25.67 20.45
C GLY A 55 -3.18 -24.76 19.30
N ILE A 56 -4.10 -24.52 18.35
CA ILE A 56 -3.81 -23.76 17.13
C ILE A 56 -3.83 -22.26 17.40
N ASP A 57 -4.76 -21.76 18.22
CA ASP A 57 -4.87 -20.34 18.52
C ASP A 57 -3.65 -19.81 19.31
N GLN A 58 -3.03 -20.61 20.19
CA GLN A 58 -1.80 -20.22 20.88
C GLN A 58 -0.56 -20.22 19.98
N VAL A 59 -0.51 -21.08 18.96
CA VAL A 59 0.59 -21.12 17.98
C VAL A 59 0.46 -19.98 16.98
N ILE A 60 -0.76 -19.59 16.63
CA ILE A 60 -1.05 -18.45 15.72
C ILE A 60 -0.75 -17.11 16.42
N GLU A 61 -1.10 -16.94 17.71
CA GLU A 61 -0.75 -15.74 18.46
C GLU A 61 0.76 -15.59 18.70
N ASP A 62 1.51 -16.68 18.86
CA ASP A 62 2.96 -16.64 19.05
C ASP A 62 3.72 -16.32 17.75
N ASN A 63 3.21 -16.72 16.60
CA ASN A 63 3.80 -16.41 15.29
C ASN A 63 3.50 -14.98 14.82
N SER A 64 2.35 -14.40 15.17
CA SER A 64 2.00 -13.02 14.81
C SER A 64 2.87 -11.95 15.50
N ASN A 65 3.61 -12.33 16.55
CA ASN A 65 4.49 -11.44 17.32
C ASN A 65 5.98 -11.55 16.96
N ARG A 66 6.41 -12.47 16.09
CA ARG A 66 7.82 -12.58 15.67
C ARG A 66 8.13 -11.54 14.60
N LYS A 67 8.78 -10.45 15.01
CA LYS A 67 9.32 -9.46 14.07
C LYS A 67 10.40 -10.11 13.21
N CYS A 68 10.30 -9.95 11.88
CA CYS A 68 11.35 -10.38 10.97
C CYS A 68 12.66 -9.62 11.24
N LEU A 69 13.79 -10.20 10.76
CA LEU A 69 15.11 -9.60 11.01
C LEU A 69 15.22 -8.18 10.48
N MET A 70 14.70 -7.90 9.28
CA MET A 70 14.78 -6.56 8.69
C MET A 70 13.89 -5.55 9.42
N GLU A 71 12.74 -5.96 9.95
CA GLU A 71 11.93 -5.08 10.80
C GLU A 71 12.65 -4.73 12.11
N THR A 72 13.34 -5.71 12.70
CA THR A 72 14.17 -5.50 13.91
C THR A 72 15.34 -4.55 13.63
N VAL A 73 15.97 -4.67 12.47
CA VAL A 73 17.13 -3.87 12.06
C VAL A 73 16.73 -2.44 11.70
N ILE A 74 15.81 -2.28 10.75
CA ILE A 74 15.45 -0.97 10.18
C ILE A 74 14.49 -0.20 11.08
N GLN A 75 13.63 -0.92 11.82
CA GLN A 75 12.62 -0.37 12.73
C GLN A 75 11.67 0.65 12.06
N PRO A 76 11.09 0.31 10.90
CA PRO A 76 10.11 1.19 10.29
C PRO A 76 8.90 1.33 11.22
N LYS A 77 8.33 2.52 11.31
CA LYS A 77 7.20 2.81 12.21
C LYS A 77 5.87 2.83 11.46
N SER A 78 5.88 3.31 10.22
CA SER A 78 4.69 3.39 9.40
C SER A 78 4.30 2.04 8.79
N LYS A 79 3.01 1.88 8.48
CA LYS A 79 2.50 0.67 7.80
C LYS A 79 3.15 0.49 6.43
N ILE A 80 3.31 1.59 5.67
CA ILE A 80 3.96 1.54 4.35
C ILE A 80 5.43 1.12 4.47
N GLY A 81 6.15 1.61 5.49
CA GLY A 81 7.55 1.25 5.74
C GLY A 81 7.72 -0.24 6.06
N LYS A 82 6.80 -0.83 6.82
CA LYS A 82 6.83 -2.26 7.14
C LYS A 82 6.52 -3.13 5.93
N GLU A 83 5.49 -2.79 5.16
CA GLU A 83 5.06 -3.57 4.00
C GLU A 83 6.12 -3.59 2.88
N GLN A 84 6.88 -2.51 2.72
CA GLN A 84 7.92 -2.39 1.69
C GLN A 84 9.32 -2.84 2.12
N LEU A 85 9.48 -3.51 3.27
CA LEU A 85 10.76 -4.03 3.73
C LEU A 85 11.37 -5.06 2.77
N HIS A 86 10.53 -5.83 2.06
CA HIS A 86 10.98 -6.83 1.08
C HIS A 86 11.88 -6.23 0.01
N LYS A 87 11.64 -4.99 -0.43
CA LYS A 87 12.48 -4.28 -1.41
C LYS A 87 13.94 -4.18 -0.98
N LEU A 88 14.23 -4.08 0.32
CA LEU A 88 15.61 -4.01 0.84
C LEU A 88 16.36 -5.35 0.72
N CYS A 89 15.63 -6.46 0.52
CA CYS A 89 16.16 -7.82 0.44
C CYS A 89 16.15 -8.39 -0.97
N GLU A 90 15.79 -7.60 -2.00
CA GLU A 90 15.69 -8.14 -3.37
C GLU A 90 17.05 -8.29 -4.06
N TYR A 91 17.92 -7.31 -3.88
CA TYR A 91 19.19 -7.23 -4.64
C TYR A 91 20.38 -6.89 -3.76
N TYR A 92 21.54 -7.41 -4.17
CA TYR A 92 22.85 -6.98 -3.70
C TYR A 92 23.77 -6.72 -4.90
N THR A 93 24.93 -6.09 -4.67
CA THR A 93 25.84 -5.73 -5.77
C THR A 93 27.31 -5.86 -5.38
N ASN A 94 28.15 -6.11 -6.37
CA ASN A 94 29.61 -6.05 -6.27
C ASN A 94 30.19 -4.68 -6.72
N ASN A 95 29.34 -3.72 -7.11
CA ASN A 95 29.77 -2.40 -7.57
C ASN A 95 30.28 -1.55 -6.41
N LYS A 96 31.62 -1.52 -6.25
CA LYS A 96 32.29 -0.79 -5.17
C LYS A 96 32.04 0.72 -5.22
N LEU A 97 31.85 1.30 -6.43
CA LEU A 97 31.58 2.74 -6.56
C LEU A 97 30.21 3.07 -5.99
N PHE A 98 29.18 2.32 -6.38
CA PHE A 98 27.82 2.47 -5.86
C PHE A 98 27.80 2.35 -4.33
N LEU A 99 28.40 1.28 -3.78
CA LEU A 99 28.45 1.04 -2.35
C LEU A 99 29.16 2.17 -1.56
N LYS A 100 30.24 2.74 -2.12
CA LYS A 100 30.90 3.92 -1.52
C LYS A 100 30.04 5.18 -1.60
N GLN A 101 29.25 5.35 -2.65
CA GLN A 101 28.31 6.45 -2.78
C GLN A 101 27.14 6.29 -1.81
N SER A 102 26.59 5.07 -1.67
CA SER A 102 25.57 4.71 -0.66
C SER A 102 26.05 5.04 0.76
N GLN A 103 27.29 4.68 1.09
CA GLN A 103 27.90 5.04 2.39
C GLN A 103 27.91 6.55 2.66
N LYS A 104 28.21 7.36 1.63
CA LYS A 104 28.20 8.83 1.74
C LYS A 104 26.78 9.35 1.94
N ILE A 105 25.83 8.87 1.14
CA ILE A 105 24.43 9.27 1.23
C ILE A 105 23.88 8.92 2.62
N ILE A 106 24.04 7.67 3.08
CA ILE A 106 23.56 7.24 4.40
C ILE A 106 24.18 8.08 5.51
N SER A 107 25.50 8.36 5.46
CA SER A 107 26.15 9.14 6.51
C SER A 107 25.76 10.62 6.54
N SER A 108 25.45 11.22 5.37
CA SER A 108 25.04 12.63 5.24
C SER A 108 23.52 12.82 5.27
N TRP A 109 22.76 11.74 5.40
CA TRP A 109 21.30 11.79 5.40
C TRP A 109 20.77 12.61 6.57
N LYS A 110 19.90 13.57 6.27
CA LYS A 110 19.24 14.37 7.29
C LYS A 110 18.01 13.63 7.81
N LEU A 111 17.92 13.43 9.11
CA LEU A 111 16.72 12.88 9.73
C LEU A 111 15.56 13.87 9.60
N ASP A 112 14.35 13.36 9.64
CA ASP A 112 13.17 14.20 9.66
C ASP A 112 13.01 14.90 11.01
N ASP A 113 12.60 16.17 10.99
CA ASP A 113 12.44 16.99 12.20
C ASP A 113 11.27 16.49 13.06
N ASN A 114 10.20 15.97 12.42
CA ASN A 114 9.02 15.42 13.10
C ASN A 114 8.60 14.06 12.53
N PRO A 115 9.30 12.97 12.88
CA PRO A 115 9.03 11.64 12.34
C PRO A 115 7.65 11.09 12.75
N PHE A 116 7.11 11.49 13.92
CA PHE A 116 5.81 11.03 14.39
C PHE A 116 4.65 11.61 13.56
N SER A 117 4.72 12.88 13.21
CA SER A 117 3.71 13.52 12.35
C SER A 117 3.67 12.87 10.96
N LYS A 118 4.85 12.59 10.38
CA LYS A 118 4.94 11.91 9.07
C LYS A 118 4.40 10.48 9.12
N GLN A 119 4.72 9.72 10.17
CA GLN A 119 4.17 8.39 10.38
C GLN A 119 2.65 8.42 10.36
N LYS A 120 2.04 9.32 11.14
CA LYS A 120 0.58 9.45 11.21
C LYS A 120 -0.02 9.75 9.84
N GLN A 121 0.56 10.69 9.07
CA GLN A 121 0.11 11.03 7.72
C GLN A 121 0.19 9.83 6.76
N TYR A 122 1.27 9.04 6.83
CA TYR A 122 1.42 7.85 5.99
C TYR A 122 0.38 6.80 6.33
N ASP A 123 0.14 6.53 7.62
CA ASP A 123 -0.80 5.52 8.05
C ASP A 123 -2.25 5.93 7.72
N GLU A 124 -2.63 7.21 7.93
CA GLU A 124 -3.94 7.74 7.55
C GLU A 124 -4.17 7.66 6.05
N PHE A 125 -3.17 8.09 5.25
CA PHE A 125 -3.26 8.02 3.79
C PHE A 125 -3.34 6.58 3.28
N TYR A 126 -2.55 5.67 3.86
CA TYR A 126 -2.51 4.29 3.43
C TYR A 126 -3.84 3.55 3.69
N GLU A 127 -4.49 3.80 4.82
CA GLU A 127 -5.83 3.28 5.09
C GLU A 127 -6.87 3.85 4.12
N LEU A 128 -6.78 5.15 3.83
CA LEU A 128 -7.62 5.79 2.82
C LEU A 128 -7.44 5.14 1.44
N TRP A 129 -6.19 4.96 1.02
CA TRP A 129 -5.86 4.35 -0.26
C TRP A 129 -6.41 2.93 -0.39
N LYS A 130 -6.20 2.09 0.63
CA LYS A 130 -6.75 0.72 0.67
C LYS A 130 -8.30 0.73 0.62
N LYS A 131 -8.93 1.61 1.37
CA LYS A 131 -10.40 1.76 1.39
C LYS A 131 -10.94 2.09 0.00
N ILE A 132 -10.35 3.09 -0.67
CA ILE A 132 -10.80 3.54 -2.00
C ILE A 132 -10.55 2.46 -3.05
N LYS A 133 -9.39 1.79 -3.03
CA LYS A 133 -9.03 0.76 -4.01
C LYS A 133 -9.91 -0.51 -3.91
N ARG A 134 -10.40 -0.84 -2.71
CA ARG A 134 -11.25 -2.01 -2.44
C ARG A 134 -12.76 -1.72 -2.56
N ASP A 135 -13.16 -0.48 -2.82
CA ASP A 135 -14.57 -0.11 -2.85
C ASP A 135 -15.21 -0.46 -4.21
N GLU A 136 -15.73 -1.69 -4.31
CA GLU A 136 -16.43 -2.17 -5.50
C GLU A 136 -17.71 -1.37 -5.81
N ASN A 137 -18.34 -0.77 -4.80
CA ASN A 137 -19.56 0.01 -4.93
C ASN A 137 -19.30 1.52 -4.99
N PHE A 138 -18.08 1.95 -5.36
CA PHE A 138 -17.67 3.34 -5.35
C PHE A 138 -18.62 4.25 -6.15
N ILE A 139 -18.99 3.83 -7.36
CA ILE A 139 -19.85 4.61 -8.26
C ILE A 139 -21.21 4.88 -7.63
N ASP A 140 -21.87 3.86 -7.14
CA ASP A 140 -23.21 3.97 -6.53
C ASP A 140 -23.17 4.72 -5.21
N ARG A 141 -22.16 4.44 -4.38
CA ARG A 141 -22.02 5.05 -3.05
C ARG A 141 -21.90 6.57 -3.12
N TYR A 142 -21.17 7.07 -4.11
CA TYR A 142 -20.89 8.50 -4.27
C TYR A 142 -21.75 9.16 -5.34
N TYR A 143 -22.77 8.46 -5.86
CA TYR A 143 -23.74 8.98 -6.83
C TYR A 143 -23.13 9.45 -8.17
N TYR A 144 -22.10 8.75 -8.66
CA TYR A 144 -21.58 8.95 -9.99
C TYR A 144 -22.44 8.23 -11.05
N VAL A 145 -22.32 8.65 -12.30
CA VAL A 145 -23.04 8.03 -13.42
C VAL A 145 -22.39 6.69 -13.75
N ASP A 146 -23.17 5.60 -13.69
CA ASP A 146 -22.68 4.25 -14.01
C ASP A 146 -23.01 3.78 -15.45
N VAL A 147 -23.87 4.50 -16.17
CA VAL A 147 -24.20 4.14 -17.56
C VAL A 147 -22.99 4.38 -18.45
N ASP A 148 -22.47 3.32 -19.10
CA ASP A 148 -21.22 3.35 -19.89
C ASP A 148 -21.17 4.49 -20.90
N PHE A 149 -22.26 4.73 -21.62
CA PHE A 149 -22.36 5.82 -22.60
C PHE A 149 -22.21 7.22 -21.98
N PHE A 150 -22.53 7.39 -20.71
CA PHE A 150 -22.51 8.67 -20.00
C PHE A 150 -21.40 8.79 -18.96
N LYS A 151 -20.55 7.78 -18.78
CA LYS A 151 -19.42 7.81 -17.80
C LYS A 151 -18.47 8.99 -18.01
N PHE A 152 -18.32 9.47 -19.24
CA PHE A 152 -17.50 10.66 -19.53
C PHE A 152 -17.96 11.93 -18.81
N LEU A 153 -19.23 12.00 -18.41
CA LEU A 153 -19.78 13.14 -17.65
C LEU A 153 -19.17 13.24 -16.26
N ASN A 154 -18.73 12.14 -15.68
CA ASN A 154 -18.06 12.13 -14.38
C ASN A 154 -16.70 12.86 -14.38
N HIS A 155 -16.12 13.09 -15.56
CA HIS A 155 -14.90 13.91 -15.73
C HIS A 155 -15.21 15.43 -15.81
N SER A 156 -16.48 15.80 -15.90
CA SER A 156 -16.92 17.21 -16.00
C SER A 156 -17.27 17.79 -14.64
N SER A 157 -16.49 18.75 -14.16
CA SER A 157 -16.79 19.44 -12.90
C SER A 157 -18.13 20.21 -12.94
N ILE A 158 -18.51 20.73 -14.13
CA ILE A 158 -19.79 21.44 -14.30
C ILE A 158 -20.97 20.48 -14.17
N PHE A 159 -20.89 19.32 -14.81
CA PHE A 159 -21.93 18.31 -14.72
C PHE A 159 -22.07 17.79 -13.28
N LEU A 160 -20.97 17.44 -12.64
CA LEU A 160 -20.99 16.96 -11.26
C LEU A 160 -21.47 18.06 -10.29
N GLN A 161 -21.21 19.32 -10.61
CA GLN A 161 -21.77 20.46 -9.85
C GLN A 161 -23.29 20.48 -9.93
N LEU A 162 -23.86 20.37 -11.12
CA LEU A 162 -25.32 20.36 -11.33
C LEU A 162 -25.97 19.13 -10.68
N LEU A 163 -25.39 17.96 -10.84
CA LEU A 163 -25.86 16.71 -10.23
C LEU A 163 -25.84 16.79 -8.70
N SER A 164 -24.79 17.37 -8.14
CA SER A 164 -24.64 17.55 -6.69
C SER A 164 -25.67 18.54 -6.14
N ILE A 165 -25.90 19.66 -6.83
CA ILE A 165 -26.95 20.64 -6.47
C ILE A 165 -28.32 19.97 -6.53
N TYR A 166 -28.59 19.18 -7.57
CA TYR A 166 -29.86 18.44 -7.68
C TYR A 166 -30.07 17.52 -6.46
N ASN A 167 -29.06 16.72 -6.10
CA ASN A 167 -29.15 15.81 -4.95
C ASN A 167 -29.37 16.54 -3.62
N LEU A 168 -28.79 17.74 -3.45
CA LEU A 168 -28.95 18.55 -2.24
C LEU A 168 -30.32 19.26 -2.19
N VAL A 169 -30.83 19.69 -3.35
CA VAL A 169 -32.07 20.53 -3.42
C VAL A 169 -33.32 19.65 -3.66
N SER A 170 -33.16 18.39 -4.05
CA SER A 170 -34.28 17.48 -4.40
C SER A 170 -35.38 17.40 -3.33
N PRO A 171 -35.13 17.39 -1.99
CA PRO A 171 -36.20 17.40 -1.00
C PRO A 171 -36.99 18.69 -1.02
N ILE A 172 -36.30 19.83 -1.23
CA ILE A 172 -36.94 21.14 -1.31
C ILE A 172 -37.83 21.24 -2.56
N LEU A 173 -37.31 20.73 -3.70
CA LEU A 173 -38.07 20.68 -4.95
C LEU A 173 -39.34 19.83 -4.80
N SER A 174 -39.25 18.70 -4.12
CA SER A 174 -40.41 17.84 -3.84
C SER A 174 -41.48 18.53 -2.98
N LEU A 175 -41.07 19.35 -2.01
CA LEU A 175 -41.97 20.12 -1.17
C LEU A 175 -42.59 21.33 -1.89
N ILE A 176 -41.84 21.95 -2.81
CA ILE A 176 -42.29 23.14 -3.55
C ILE A 176 -43.21 22.75 -4.72
N LEU A 177 -43.16 21.54 -5.22
CA LEU A 177 -43.94 21.06 -6.36
C LEU A 177 -45.47 21.36 -6.22
N PRO A 178 -46.14 21.07 -5.08
CA PRO A 178 -47.55 21.44 -4.91
C PRO A 178 -47.79 22.93 -5.00
N VAL A 179 -46.89 23.77 -4.47
CA VAL A 179 -46.98 25.23 -4.54
C VAL A 179 -46.87 25.73 -5.98
N ILE A 180 -45.94 25.15 -6.75
CA ILE A 180 -45.80 25.47 -8.18
C ILE A 180 -47.09 25.12 -8.93
N LEU A 181 -47.68 23.95 -8.65
CA LEU A 181 -48.94 23.51 -9.28
C LEU A 181 -50.11 24.53 -8.99
N LEU A 182 -50.12 25.13 -7.84
CA LEU A 182 -51.08 26.20 -7.51
C LEU A 182 -50.83 27.51 -8.30
N LEU A 183 -49.59 27.80 -8.66
CA LEU A 183 -49.23 29.01 -9.41
C LEU A 183 -49.44 28.88 -10.91
N VAL A 184 -49.34 27.64 -11.48
CA VAL A 184 -49.49 27.38 -12.91
C VAL A 184 -50.79 27.92 -13.52
N PRO A 185 -52.01 27.73 -12.90
CA PRO A 185 -53.25 28.27 -13.46
C PRO A 185 -53.23 29.79 -13.58
N PHE A 186 -52.61 30.50 -12.62
CA PHE A 186 -52.47 31.95 -12.68
C PHE A 186 -51.69 32.41 -13.91
N PHE A 187 -50.54 31.77 -14.16
CA PHE A 187 -49.72 32.08 -15.33
C PHE A 187 -50.43 31.69 -16.63
N MET A 188 -51.10 30.53 -16.69
CA MET A 188 -51.85 30.10 -17.89
C MET A 188 -52.96 31.10 -18.25
N LEU A 189 -53.75 31.52 -17.29
CA LEU A 189 -54.80 32.53 -17.53
C LEU A 189 -54.21 33.84 -18.00
N LYS A 190 -53.12 34.31 -17.38
CA LYS A 190 -52.44 35.56 -17.77
C LYS A 190 -51.89 35.50 -19.19
N PHE A 191 -51.24 34.39 -19.59
CA PHE A 191 -50.72 34.24 -20.95
C PHE A 191 -51.82 34.05 -22.01
N SER A 192 -52.96 33.45 -21.64
CA SER A 192 -54.11 33.26 -22.52
C SER A 192 -54.97 34.52 -22.68
N GLY A 193 -54.64 35.62 -22.01
CA GLY A 193 -55.41 36.86 -22.03
C GLY A 193 -56.80 36.76 -21.40
N ILE A 194 -57.09 35.73 -20.61
CA ILE A 194 -58.37 35.48 -19.97
C ILE A 194 -58.40 36.28 -18.62
N PRO A 195 -59.47 36.98 -18.30
CA PRO A 195 -59.56 37.70 -17.02
C PRO A 195 -59.43 36.73 -15.84
N ILE A 196 -58.53 37.05 -14.90
CA ILE A 196 -58.25 36.23 -13.71
C ILE A 196 -59.40 36.43 -12.73
N THR A 197 -60.46 35.62 -12.89
CA THR A 197 -61.56 35.53 -11.93
C THR A 197 -61.36 34.24 -11.08
N MET A 198 -61.93 34.24 -9.87
CA MET A 198 -61.86 33.02 -9.01
C MET A 198 -62.45 31.81 -9.71
N GLU A 199 -63.49 31.98 -10.52
CA GLU A 199 -64.12 30.90 -11.25
C GLU A 199 -63.20 30.34 -12.39
N SER A 200 -62.61 31.19 -13.19
CA SER A 200 -61.68 30.80 -14.24
C SER A 200 -60.40 30.16 -13.69
N TYR A 201 -59.89 30.70 -12.58
CA TYR A 201 -58.75 30.13 -11.89
C TYR A 201 -59.10 28.73 -11.34
N TYR A 202 -60.23 28.57 -10.64
CA TYR A 202 -60.68 27.30 -10.10
C TYR A 202 -60.89 26.22 -11.19
N LYS A 203 -61.49 26.55 -12.31
CA LYS A 203 -61.68 25.63 -13.47
C LYS A 203 -60.35 25.14 -14.04
N VAL A 204 -59.39 26.05 -14.24
CA VAL A 204 -58.07 25.67 -14.75
C VAL A 204 -57.32 24.87 -13.71
N LEU A 205 -57.36 25.25 -12.44
CA LEU A 205 -56.74 24.54 -11.33
C LEU A 205 -57.26 23.10 -11.24
N MET A 206 -58.58 22.90 -11.25
CA MET A 206 -59.20 21.59 -11.18
C MET A 206 -58.86 20.71 -12.40
N ASN A 207 -58.75 21.31 -13.59
CA ASN A 207 -58.32 20.59 -14.79
C ASN A 207 -56.84 20.11 -14.70
N ILE A 208 -55.95 20.90 -14.10
CA ILE A 208 -54.57 20.54 -13.85
C ILE A 208 -54.50 19.45 -12.76
N PHE A 209 -55.22 19.68 -11.65
CA PHE A 209 -55.25 18.73 -10.53
C PHE A 209 -55.84 17.39 -10.93
N SER A 210 -56.91 17.34 -11.75
CA SER A 210 -57.50 16.08 -12.18
C SER A 210 -56.54 15.19 -13.03
N LYS A 211 -55.51 15.81 -13.57
CA LYS A 211 -54.45 15.09 -14.35
C LYS A 211 -53.20 14.77 -13.53
N HIS A 212 -53.07 15.27 -12.32
CA HIS A 212 -51.92 15.07 -11.46
C HIS A 212 -52.26 14.25 -10.21
N ALA A 213 -51.36 13.37 -9.79
CA ALA A 213 -51.55 12.49 -8.62
C ALA A 213 -51.97 13.28 -7.34
N LEU A 214 -51.46 14.48 -7.13
CA LEU A 214 -51.81 15.37 -6.01
C LEU A 214 -53.20 15.98 -6.11
N GLY A 215 -53.75 16.13 -7.30
CA GLY A 215 -55.08 16.68 -7.51
C GLY A 215 -56.18 15.75 -7.05
N ASN A 216 -55.96 14.49 -7.07
CA ASN A 216 -56.89 13.50 -6.57
C ASN A 216 -57.11 13.61 -5.03
N ILE A 217 -56.25 14.34 -4.30
CA ILE A 217 -56.44 14.63 -2.86
C ILE A 217 -57.66 15.55 -2.62
N PHE A 218 -57.82 16.56 -3.48
CA PHE A 218 -58.91 17.54 -3.34
C PHE A 218 -60.25 17.01 -3.81
N THR A 219 -60.23 15.98 -4.71
CA THR A 219 -61.45 15.35 -5.20
C THR A 219 -62.05 14.30 -4.26
N ILE A 220 -61.41 14.00 -3.13
CA ILE A 220 -61.90 13.03 -2.10
C ILE A 220 -63.15 13.53 -1.38
N MET A 221 -63.44 14.83 -1.45
CA MET A 221 -64.55 15.47 -0.72
C MET A 221 -65.89 15.46 -1.46
N GLU A 222 -65.96 15.07 -2.76
CA GLU A 222 -67.19 14.93 -3.54
C GLU A 222 -67.55 13.44 -3.72
N ASP A 223 -68.81 13.10 -4.09
CA ASP A 223 -69.32 11.71 -4.23
C ASP A 223 -68.60 10.90 -5.34
N ILE A 224 -67.48 10.34 -4.99
CA ILE A 224 -66.58 9.64 -5.90
C ILE A 224 -66.58 8.15 -5.60
N SER A 225 -66.46 7.32 -6.66
CA SER A 225 -66.37 5.86 -6.55
C SER A 225 -65.22 5.39 -5.65
N TRP A 226 -65.40 4.30 -4.93
CA TRP A 226 -64.44 3.72 -4.00
C TRP A 226 -63.04 3.53 -4.63
N GLU A 227 -62.96 3.14 -5.90
CA GLU A 227 -61.72 2.94 -6.65
C GLU A 227 -60.88 4.24 -6.72
N LYS A 228 -61.51 5.38 -6.99
CA LYS A 228 -60.79 6.66 -7.06
C LYS A 228 -60.28 7.14 -5.71
N ARG A 229 -61.00 6.82 -4.63
CA ARG A 229 -60.54 7.08 -3.25
C ARG A 229 -59.29 6.30 -2.91
N VAL A 230 -59.27 4.98 -3.23
CA VAL A 230 -58.10 4.13 -3.04
C VAL A 230 -56.90 4.65 -3.85
N TYR A 231 -57.12 5.03 -5.10
CA TYR A 231 -56.04 5.61 -5.95
C TYR A 231 -55.47 6.92 -5.35
N ALA A 232 -56.33 7.79 -4.84
CA ALA A 232 -55.89 9.05 -4.22
C ALA A 232 -55.04 8.78 -2.96
N VAL A 233 -55.46 7.86 -2.08
CA VAL A 233 -54.71 7.48 -0.86
C VAL A 233 -53.35 6.89 -1.25
N VAL A 234 -53.32 5.97 -2.22
CA VAL A 234 -52.07 5.39 -2.72
C VAL A 234 -51.14 6.47 -3.27
N SER A 235 -51.66 7.43 -4.05
CA SER A 235 -50.87 8.53 -4.59
C SER A 235 -50.27 9.43 -3.51
N ILE A 236 -51.03 9.71 -2.41
CA ILE A 236 -50.51 10.43 -1.25
C ILE A 236 -49.36 9.70 -0.58
N VAL A 237 -49.56 8.38 -0.36
CA VAL A 237 -48.51 7.56 0.26
C VAL A 237 -47.22 7.56 -0.59
N PHE A 238 -47.35 7.42 -1.91
CA PHE A 238 -46.21 7.50 -2.81
C PHE A 238 -45.52 8.86 -2.80
N TYR A 239 -46.29 9.93 -2.70
CA TYR A 239 -45.75 11.30 -2.62
C TYR A 239 -44.96 11.51 -1.31
N VAL A 240 -45.53 11.14 -0.18
CA VAL A 240 -44.83 11.21 1.13
C VAL A 240 -43.59 10.34 1.13
N PHE A 241 -43.69 9.13 0.55
CA PHE A 241 -42.54 8.24 0.40
C PHE A 241 -41.45 8.86 -0.47
N SER A 242 -41.81 9.54 -1.56
CA SER A 242 -40.86 10.26 -2.43
C SER A 242 -40.12 11.36 -1.67
N ILE A 243 -40.81 12.14 -0.86
CA ILE A 243 -40.16 13.18 -0.01
C ILE A 243 -39.19 12.52 0.98
N TYR A 244 -39.60 11.43 1.61
CA TYR A 244 -38.74 10.69 2.53
C TYR A 244 -37.50 10.17 1.84
N GLN A 245 -37.63 9.53 0.67
CA GLN A 245 -36.48 9.04 -0.13
C GLN A 245 -35.54 10.17 -0.54
N ASN A 246 -36.06 11.31 -1.05
CA ASN A 246 -35.25 12.46 -1.42
C ASN A 246 -34.49 13.04 -0.22
N SER A 247 -35.12 13.03 0.97
CA SER A 247 -34.45 13.49 2.20
C SER A 247 -33.32 12.58 2.63
N ILE A 248 -33.49 11.26 2.50
CA ILE A 248 -32.42 10.28 2.77
C ILE A 248 -31.27 10.46 1.79
N VAL A 249 -31.54 10.60 0.49
CA VAL A 249 -30.52 10.81 -0.55
C VAL A 249 -29.72 12.06 -0.25
N CYS A 250 -30.40 13.18 0.05
CA CYS A 250 -29.75 14.43 0.42
C CYS A 250 -28.83 14.29 1.64
N TYR A 251 -29.30 13.61 2.71
CA TYR A 251 -28.51 13.39 3.91
C TYR A 251 -27.28 12.51 3.65
N ARG A 252 -27.46 11.41 2.89
CA ARG A 252 -26.35 10.52 2.50
C ARG A 252 -25.35 11.25 1.64
N PHE A 253 -25.82 12.03 0.65
CA PHE A 253 -24.95 12.83 -0.21
C PHE A 253 -24.13 13.82 0.61
N TYR A 254 -24.75 14.56 1.52
CA TYR A 254 -24.05 15.52 2.39
C TYR A 254 -22.97 14.82 3.25
N LYS A 255 -23.29 13.68 3.85
CA LYS A 255 -22.35 12.90 4.66
C LYS A 255 -21.16 12.40 3.82
N ASN A 256 -21.44 11.85 2.64
CA ASN A 256 -20.41 11.38 1.72
C ASN A 256 -19.54 12.55 1.23
N PHE A 257 -20.14 13.66 0.86
CA PHE A 257 -19.39 14.84 0.42
C PHE A 257 -18.45 15.37 1.50
N LYS A 258 -18.88 15.39 2.76
CA LYS A 258 -18.01 15.77 3.88
C LYS A 258 -16.82 14.80 4.01
N SER A 259 -17.06 13.49 3.93
CA SER A 259 -15.98 12.48 3.95
C SER A 259 -15.02 12.67 2.79
N ILE A 260 -15.52 12.85 1.55
CA ILE A 260 -14.69 13.10 0.36
C ILE A 260 -13.79 14.32 0.57
N HIS A 261 -14.34 15.39 1.13
CA HIS A 261 -13.58 16.60 1.38
C HIS A 261 -12.42 16.35 2.37
N GLU A 262 -12.68 15.63 3.47
CA GLU A 262 -11.68 15.23 4.45
C GLU A 262 -10.61 14.32 3.80
N ASP A 263 -11.03 13.33 3.02
CA ASP A 263 -10.17 12.38 2.30
C ASP A 263 -9.21 13.10 1.31
N LEU A 264 -9.70 14.13 0.60
CA LEU A 264 -8.85 14.92 -0.31
C LEU A 264 -7.82 15.79 0.43
N PHE A 265 -8.10 16.22 1.66
CA PHE A 265 -7.11 16.90 2.50
C PHE A 265 -6.02 15.94 2.96
N VAL A 266 -6.37 14.72 3.35
CA VAL A 266 -5.38 13.67 3.67
C VAL A 266 -4.48 13.42 2.47
N LEU A 267 -5.04 13.31 1.25
CA LEU A 267 -4.27 13.18 0.02
C LEU A 267 -3.36 14.38 -0.22
N ARG A 268 -3.85 15.61 -0.05
CA ARG A 268 -3.06 16.84 -0.23
C ARG A 268 -1.85 16.90 0.71
N ASP A 269 -2.07 16.58 1.98
CA ASP A 269 -0.99 16.59 2.98
C ASP A 269 0.04 15.49 2.71
N TYR A 270 -0.41 14.30 2.29
CA TYR A 270 0.45 13.22 1.82
C TYR A 270 1.29 13.62 0.61
N LEU A 271 0.69 14.25 -0.42
CA LEU A 271 1.41 14.70 -1.62
C LEU A 271 2.44 15.79 -1.27
N THR A 272 2.13 16.68 -0.34
CA THR A 272 3.07 17.71 0.13
C THR A 272 4.31 17.05 0.72
N THR A 273 4.14 16.12 1.66
CA THR A 273 5.22 15.35 2.28
C THR A 273 5.99 14.51 1.25
N THR A 274 5.28 13.93 0.27
CA THR A 274 5.88 13.15 -0.81
C THR A 274 6.82 14.00 -1.68
N ILE A 275 6.40 15.20 -2.07
CA ILE A 275 7.23 16.13 -2.86
C ILE A 275 8.45 16.58 -2.06
N GLU A 276 8.29 16.86 -0.75
CA GLU A 276 9.42 17.17 0.13
C GLU A 276 10.44 16.03 0.17
N ASN A 277 9.98 14.79 0.26
CA ASN A 277 10.84 13.62 0.25
C ASN A 277 11.53 13.40 -1.11
N MET A 278 10.84 13.64 -2.23
CA MET A 278 11.45 13.61 -3.56
C MET A 278 12.55 14.66 -3.69
N ASN A 279 12.34 15.88 -3.19
CA ASN A 279 13.35 16.93 -3.13
C ASN A 279 14.56 16.54 -2.27
N LYS A 280 14.31 15.92 -1.12
CA LYS A 280 15.35 15.42 -0.21
C LYS A 280 16.20 14.34 -0.85
N LEU A 281 15.59 13.37 -1.58
CA LEU A 281 16.29 12.34 -2.34
C LEU A 281 17.13 12.96 -3.46
N GLU A 282 16.55 13.89 -4.22
CA GLU A 282 17.26 14.58 -5.29
C GLU A 282 18.52 15.28 -4.77
N LEU A 283 18.40 16.11 -3.74
CA LEU A 283 19.53 16.84 -3.14
C LEU A 283 20.60 15.89 -2.57
N SER A 284 20.19 14.74 -2.04
CA SER A 284 21.12 13.76 -1.47
C SER A 284 21.85 12.93 -2.52
N CYS A 285 21.20 12.66 -3.67
CA CYS A 285 21.70 11.72 -4.66
C CYS A 285 22.29 12.37 -5.91
N MET A 286 21.95 13.65 -6.25
CA MET A 286 22.34 14.32 -7.50
C MET A 286 23.86 14.40 -7.75
N LYS A 287 24.68 14.37 -6.69
CA LYS A 287 26.14 14.41 -6.77
C LYS A 287 26.78 13.03 -7.01
N HIS A 288 25.98 11.98 -7.17
CA HIS A 288 26.42 10.58 -7.22
C HIS A 288 25.98 9.94 -8.54
N ASN A 289 26.96 9.74 -9.45
CA ASN A 289 26.67 9.27 -10.81
C ASN A 289 25.92 7.92 -10.87
N THR A 290 26.18 6.99 -9.92
CA THR A 290 25.49 5.69 -9.90
C THR A 290 24.03 5.80 -9.50
N TYR A 291 23.58 6.93 -8.96
CA TYR A 291 22.21 7.21 -8.57
C TYR A 291 21.41 8.00 -9.64
N LEU A 292 22.04 8.43 -10.73
CA LEU A 292 21.36 9.22 -11.76
C LEU A 292 20.19 8.48 -12.42
N PRO A 293 20.30 7.18 -12.79
CA PRO A 293 19.16 6.46 -13.36
C PRO A 293 17.96 6.35 -12.38
N PHE A 294 18.27 6.18 -11.09
CA PHE A 294 17.26 6.21 -10.04
C PHE A 294 16.54 7.58 -9.95
N LEU A 295 17.29 8.69 -10.00
CA LEU A 295 16.68 10.02 -10.00
C LEU A 295 15.82 10.27 -11.25
N GLN A 296 16.24 9.76 -12.40
CA GLN A 296 15.46 9.85 -13.64
C GLN A 296 14.10 9.16 -13.52
N SER A 297 13.96 8.08 -12.74
CA SER A 297 12.67 7.44 -12.50
C SER A 297 11.75 8.25 -11.58
N ILE A 298 12.31 9.11 -10.72
CA ILE A 298 11.52 9.94 -9.79
C ILE A 298 10.93 11.18 -10.50
N TYR A 299 11.61 11.78 -11.45
CA TYR A 299 11.22 13.07 -12.05
C TYR A 299 9.80 13.09 -12.64
N PRO A 300 9.35 12.10 -13.44
CA PRO A 300 8.00 12.12 -13.99
C PRO A 300 6.93 12.09 -12.90
N HIS A 301 7.13 11.28 -11.86
CA HIS A 301 6.20 11.18 -10.73
C HIS A 301 6.20 12.46 -9.88
N LYS A 302 7.34 13.10 -9.71
CA LYS A 302 7.45 14.39 -9.01
C LYS A 302 6.69 15.50 -9.73
N GLU A 303 6.82 15.58 -11.04
CA GLU A 303 6.08 16.54 -11.88
C GLU A 303 4.57 16.31 -11.76
N TYR A 304 4.16 15.05 -11.84
CA TYR A 304 2.74 14.69 -11.74
C TYR A 304 2.17 14.96 -10.34
N CYS A 305 2.89 14.60 -9.27
CA CYS A 305 2.50 14.92 -7.89
C CYS A 305 2.37 16.45 -7.68
N THR A 306 3.30 17.23 -8.24
CA THR A 306 3.28 18.69 -8.13
C THR A 306 2.06 19.28 -8.86
N LYS A 307 1.75 18.77 -10.05
CA LYS A 307 0.54 19.15 -10.79
C LYS A 307 -0.72 18.83 -9.99
N LEU A 308 -0.84 17.61 -9.49
CA LEU A 308 -2.00 17.15 -8.70
C LEU A 308 -2.14 17.98 -7.41
N LEU A 309 -1.04 18.27 -6.71
CA LEU A 309 -1.06 19.11 -5.51
C LEU A 309 -1.55 20.54 -5.83
N ASN A 310 -1.08 21.14 -6.92
CA ASN A 310 -1.53 22.47 -7.33
C ASN A 310 -3.04 22.48 -7.63
N GLU A 311 -3.56 21.43 -8.24
CA GLU A 311 -4.97 21.26 -8.51
C GLU A 311 -5.78 21.10 -7.21
N LEU A 312 -5.29 20.33 -6.24
CA LEU A 312 -5.95 20.14 -4.93
C LEU A 312 -5.89 21.40 -4.05
N ASN A 313 -4.87 22.25 -4.20
CA ASN A 313 -4.74 23.49 -3.44
C ASN A 313 -5.82 24.55 -3.78
N ILE A 314 -6.55 24.37 -4.88
CA ILE A 314 -7.72 25.21 -5.20
C ILE A 314 -8.88 24.90 -4.24
N ILE A 315 -8.91 23.71 -3.64
CA ILE A 315 -9.97 23.29 -2.70
C ILE A 315 -9.73 23.96 -1.35
N SER A 316 -10.66 24.82 -0.94
CA SER A 316 -10.57 25.51 0.37
C SER A 316 -11.04 24.61 1.52
N GLU A 317 -10.57 24.89 2.74
CA GLU A 317 -10.98 24.16 3.95
C GLU A 317 -12.50 24.25 4.20
N PHE A 318 -13.09 23.23 4.86
CA PHE A 318 -14.53 23.19 5.13
C PHE A 318 -14.90 24.17 6.24
N ASP A 319 -15.53 25.29 5.87
CA ASP A 319 -16.07 26.29 6.78
C ASP A 319 -17.59 26.43 6.55
N VAL A 320 -18.37 26.01 7.53
CA VAL A 320 -19.85 26.05 7.47
C VAL A 320 -20.38 27.47 7.24
N THR A 321 -19.65 28.52 7.67
CA THR A 321 -20.07 29.93 7.53
C THR A 321 -19.94 30.41 6.08
N LYS A 322 -19.19 29.73 5.22
CA LYS A 322 -18.96 30.08 3.81
C LYS A 322 -19.60 29.09 2.82
N LEU A 323 -20.78 28.57 3.16
CA LEU A 323 -21.46 27.54 2.38
C LEU A 323 -21.67 27.92 0.89
N HIS A 324 -21.89 29.20 0.60
CA HIS A 324 -22.12 29.69 -0.77
C HIS A 324 -20.87 29.66 -1.65
N THR A 325 -19.67 29.86 -1.10
CA THR A 325 -18.42 29.72 -1.86
C THR A 325 -18.08 28.26 -2.12
N LYS A 326 -18.48 27.38 -1.21
CA LYS A 326 -18.27 25.93 -1.32
C LYS A 326 -19.23 25.26 -2.28
N SER A 327 -20.46 25.75 -2.39
CA SER A 327 -21.39 25.25 -3.40
C SER A 327 -20.82 25.35 -4.82
N ARG A 328 -19.91 26.28 -5.09
CA ARG A 328 -19.21 26.42 -6.38
C ARG A 328 -18.07 25.41 -6.58
N GLN A 329 -17.54 24.82 -5.50
CA GLN A 329 -16.42 23.87 -5.55
C GLN A 329 -16.85 22.40 -5.48
N ILE A 330 -18.14 22.12 -5.21
CA ILE A 330 -18.63 20.75 -5.03
C ILE A 330 -18.30 19.87 -6.25
N GLY A 331 -18.62 20.35 -7.44
CA GLY A 331 -18.36 19.58 -8.67
C GLY A 331 -16.87 19.36 -8.93
N TYR A 332 -16.03 20.29 -8.49
CA TYR A 332 -14.58 20.17 -8.59
C TYR A 332 -14.06 19.09 -7.63
N ILE A 333 -14.50 19.10 -6.38
CA ILE A 333 -14.19 18.11 -5.35
C ILE A 333 -14.63 16.72 -5.81
N MET A 334 -15.87 16.58 -6.29
CA MET A 334 -16.40 15.32 -6.80
C MET A 334 -15.58 14.80 -7.99
N LYS A 335 -15.20 15.67 -8.93
CA LYS A 335 -14.35 15.30 -10.07
C LYS A 335 -13.02 14.72 -9.62
N TYR A 336 -12.29 15.41 -8.73
CA TYR A 336 -10.97 14.93 -8.30
C TYR A 336 -11.05 13.63 -7.50
N PHE A 337 -12.10 13.43 -6.72
CA PHE A 337 -12.29 12.18 -6.01
C PHE A 337 -12.59 11.02 -6.98
N TYR A 338 -13.37 11.27 -8.03
CA TYR A 338 -13.60 10.30 -9.11
C TYR A 338 -12.31 9.95 -9.85
N GLU A 339 -11.52 10.97 -10.25
CA GLU A 339 -10.22 10.79 -10.91
C GLU A 339 -9.26 9.99 -10.01
N PHE A 340 -9.24 10.26 -8.71
CA PHE A 340 -8.40 9.54 -7.75
C PHE A 340 -8.70 8.04 -7.72
N HIS A 341 -9.97 7.66 -7.93
CA HIS A 341 -10.37 6.25 -7.99
C HIS A 341 -10.10 5.59 -9.34
N ILE A 342 -10.33 6.28 -10.46
CA ILE A 342 -10.34 5.64 -11.79
C ILE A 342 -9.06 5.89 -12.61
N ASN A 343 -8.40 7.03 -12.41
CA ASN A 343 -7.28 7.43 -13.25
C ASN A 343 -6.03 6.59 -12.97
N LYS A 344 -5.63 5.79 -13.95
CA LYS A 344 -4.46 4.90 -13.84
C LYS A 344 -3.14 5.63 -13.62
N ASP A 345 -2.99 6.85 -14.14
CA ASP A 345 -1.77 7.64 -13.94
C ASP A 345 -1.67 8.14 -12.49
N ILE A 346 -2.80 8.52 -11.89
CA ILE A 346 -2.86 8.85 -10.47
C ILE A 346 -2.52 7.60 -9.65
N GLN A 347 -3.17 6.47 -9.93
CA GLN A 347 -2.94 5.21 -9.23
C GLN A 347 -1.47 4.78 -9.28
N SER A 348 -0.88 4.77 -10.49
CA SER A 348 0.54 4.39 -10.67
C SER A 348 1.49 5.34 -9.93
N THR A 349 1.19 6.65 -9.93
CA THR A 349 2.00 7.64 -9.22
C THR A 349 1.90 7.49 -7.70
N ILE A 350 0.70 7.18 -7.20
CA ILE A 350 0.51 6.93 -5.77
C ILE A 350 1.23 5.64 -5.34
N GLU A 351 1.11 4.55 -6.08
CA GLU A 351 1.82 3.29 -5.79
C GLU A 351 3.33 3.49 -5.78
N PHE A 352 3.87 4.19 -6.79
CA PHE A 352 5.28 4.59 -6.81
C PHE A 352 5.65 5.43 -5.57
N SER A 353 4.81 6.39 -5.19
CA SER A 353 5.09 7.28 -4.06
C SER A 353 5.08 6.56 -2.71
N ILE A 354 4.26 5.52 -2.54
CA ILE A 354 4.25 4.67 -1.34
C ILE A 354 5.60 3.99 -1.18
N GLY A 355 6.12 3.34 -2.23
CA GLY A 355 7.45 2.71 -2.20
C GLY A 355 8.57 3.72 -1.93
N MET A 356 8.50 4.89 -2.58
CA MET A 356 9.48 5.96 -2.41
C MET A 356 9.50 6.53 -0.97
N ASN A 357 8.32 6.80 -0.38
CA ASN A 357 8.22 7.28 1.00
C ASN A 357 8.70 6.23 2.00
N SER A 358 8.42 4.95 1.75
CA SER A 358 8.96 3.84 2.52
C SER A 358 10.50 3.81 2.48
N PHE A 359 11.09 3.98 1.30
CA PHE A 359 12.55 4.04 1.15
C PHE A 359 13.15 5.21 1.93
N VAL A 360 12.51 6.38 1.95
CA VAL A 360 12.96 7.51 2.77
C VAL A 360 12.92 7.17 4.26
N GLU A 361 11.89 6.46 4.73
CA GLU A 361 11.82 5.99 6.11
C GLU A 361 12.91 4.96 6.41
N HIS A 362 13.17 4.02 5.51
CA HIS A 362 14.28 3.05 5.64
C HIS A 362 15.64 3.74 5.72
N MET A 363 15.86 4.79 4.91
CA MET A 363 17.07 5.61 4.99
C MET A 363 17.23 6.33 6.32
N ASN A 364 16.12 6.78 6.93
CA ASN A 364 16.14 7.31 8.30
C ASN A 364 16.59 6.24 9.31
N GLY A 365 16.09 5.00 9.20
CA GLY A 365 16.50 3.87 10.03
C GLY A 365 18.00 3.55 9.88
N LEU A 366 18.49 3.44 8.63
CA LEU A 366 19.91 3.19 8.35
C LEU A 366 20.83 4.30 8.89
N ASN A 367 20.45 5.58 8.71
CA ASN A 367 21.23 6.70 9.25
C ASN A 367 21.24 6.68 10.78
N LYS A 368 20.09 6.37 11.43
CA LYS A 368 19.99 6.25 12.89
C LYS A 368 20.93 5.17 13.41
N LEU A 369 20.90 3.96 12.81
CA LEU A 369 21.81 2.86 13.18
C LEU A 369 23.28 3.26 13.04
N SER A 370 23.63 4.01 12.01
CA SER A 370 24.99 4.50 11.79
C SER A 370 25.42 5.53 12.84
N ARG A 371 24.52 6.46 13.23
CA ARG A 371 24.79 7.48 14.28
C ARG A 371 24.91 6.85 15.66
N GLU A 372 24.10 5.87 15.96
CA GLU A 372 24.11 5.10 17.23
C GLU A 372 25.24 4.05 17.28
N LYS A 373 26.05 3.96 16.19
CA LYS A 373 27.21 3.06 16.07
C LYS A 373 26.86 1.56 16.15
N PHE A 374 25.64 1.19 15.80
CA PHE A 374 25.31 -0.23 15.60
C PHE A 374 25.91 -0.75 14.30
N ILE A 375 25.94 0.06 13.25
CA ILE A 375 26.55 -0.29 11.95
C ILE A 375 27.73 0.61 11.61
N HIS A 376 28.70 0.04 10.91
CA HIS A 376 29.91 0.78 10.49
C HIS A 376 30.15 0.56 8.98
N LYS A 377 30.80 1.56 8.34
CA LYS A 377 31.22 1.49 6.93
C LYS A 377 32.24 0.38 6.73
N CYS A 378 32.08 -0.41 5.65
CA CYS A 378 33.15 -1.30 5.19
C CYS A 378 34.11 -0.59 4.26
N SER A 379 35.33 -1.08 4.23
CA SER A 379 36.30 -0.85 3.14
C SER A 379 36.21 -2.00 2.12
N PHE A 380 36.61 -1.75 0.88
CA PHE A 380 36.58 -2.78 -0.16
C PHE A 380 38.03 -3.19 -0.51
N GLY A 381 38.31 -4.51 -0.48
CA GLY A 381 39.63 -5.07 -0.69
C GLY A 381 39.61 -6.38 -1.48
N LYS A 382 40.74 -7.09 -1.46
CA LYS A 382 40.88 -8.41 -2.11
C LYS A 382 40.45 -9.59 -1.23
N LYS A 383 40.38 -9.39 0.09
CA LYS A 383 40.05 -10.41 1.10
C LYS A 383 39.02 -9.89 2.05
N THR A 384 38.08 -10.72 2.46
CA THR A 384 37.05 -10.36 3.42
C THR A 384 37.53 -10.61 4.84
N LYS A 385 37.50 -9.58 5.67
CA LYS A 385 37.79 -9.62 7.10
C LYS A 385 36.84 -8.73 7.87
N MET A 386 36.30 -9.21 8.97
CA MET A 386 35.43 -8.45 9.85
C MET A 386 35.96 -8.49 11.28
N LYS A 387 36.00 -7.34 11.96
CA LYS A 387 36.37 -7.25 13.36
C LYS A 387 35.16 -7.00 14.22
N ARG A 388 35.00 -7.76 15.27
CA ARG A 388 33.90 -7.67 16.23
C ARG A 388 32.54 -7.71 15.54
N ALA A 389 32.35 -8.61 14.58
CA ALA A 389 31.09 -8.83 13.93
C ALA A 389 30.11 -9.56 14.85
N TYR A 390 28.84 -9.23 14.72
CA TYR A 390 27.76 -9.83 15.52
C TYR A 390 26.46 -9.92 14.73
N TYR A 391 25.56 -10.81 15.19
CA TYR A 391 24.26 -11.01 14.56
C TYR A 391 23.28 -9.91 15.00
N PRO A 392 22.60 -9.23 14.08
CA PRO A 392 21.82 -8.04 14.42
C PRO A 392 20.58 -8.29 15.29
N CYS A 393 20.00 -9.48 15.34
CA CYS A 393 18.96 -9.83 16.31
C CYS A 393 19.38 -9.57 17.76
N LEU A 394 20.69 -9.63 18.02
CA LEU A 394 21.27 -9.45 19.35
C LEU A 394 21.76 -8.02 19.60
N MET A 395 21.44 -7.05 18.71
CA MET A 395 22.01 -5.70 18.79
C MET A 395 21.59 -4.91 20.04
N PHE A 396 20.45 -5.24 20.65
CA PHE A 396 19.97 -4.62 21.88
C PHE A 396 20.32 -5.42 23.14
N ASN A 397 20.95 -6.59 22.99
CA ASN A 397 21.41 -7.47 24.06
C ASN A 397 22.94 -7.49 24.10
N GLU A 398 23.53 -8.19 25.06
CA GLU A 398 24.97 -8.41 25.11
C GLU A 398 25.41 -9.40 24.00
N ALA A 399 25.52 -8.91 22.75
CA ALA A 399 25.96 -9.72 21.64
C ALA A 399 27.44 -10.13 21.77
N VAL A 400 27.72 -11.41 21.62
CA VAL A 400 29.09 -11.90 21.48
C VAL A 400 29.65 -11.46 20.12
N LYS A 401 30.75 -10.70 20.13
CA LYS A 401 31.38 -10.12 18.96
C LYS A 401 32.63 -10.90 18.55
N ASN A 402 32.64 -11.40 17.33
CA ASN A 402 33.69 -12.27 16.83
C ASN A 402 34.52 -11.60 15.73
N ASP A 403 35.82 -11.88 15.69
CA ASP A 403 36.70 -11.54 14.57
C ASP A 403 36.64 -12.68 13.54
N ILE A 404 36.40 -12.32 12.29
CA ILE A 404 36.16 -13.24 11.17
C ILE A 404 37.18 -12.93 10.06
N ASP A 405 37.93 -13.92 9.61
CA ASP A 405 38.91 -13.82 8.51
C ASP A 405 38.60 -14.84 7.41
N LEU A 406 37.89 -14.39 6.36
CA LEU A 406 37.55 -15.19 5.18
C LEU A 406 38.62 -15.09 4.08
N SER A 407 39.91 -14.90 4.46
CA SER A 407 41.01 -14.93 3.49
C SER A 407 41.31 -16.33 2.98
N LYS A 408 40.81 -17.37 3.66
CA LYS A 408 40.85 -18.80 3.35
C LYS A 408 39.49 -19.41 3.68
N ASN A 409 39.21 -20.58 3.15
CA ASN A 409 38.08 -21.39 3.57
C ASN A 409 38.21 -21.73 5.06
N MET A 410 37.07 -21.68 5.78
CA MET A 410 37.03 -21.87 7.22
C MET A 410 36.09 -23.00 7.57
N ALA A 411 36.54 -23.92 8.41
CA ALA A 411 35.69 -24.90 9.07
C ALA A 411 35.47 -24.47 10.54
N ILE A 412 34.22 -24.48 10.97
CA ILE A 412 33.80 -24.08 12.34
C ILE A 412 33.35 -25.34 13.05
N THR A 413 34.05 -25.72 14.13
CA THR A 413 33.70 -26.87 14.96
C THR A 413 33.44 -26.43 16.41
N GLY A 414 32.61 -27.18 17.11
CA GLY A 414 32.28 -26.89 18.51
C GLY A 414 31.09 -27.72 18.99
N PRO A 415 30.85 -27.76 20.31
CA PRO A 415 29.70 -28.48 20.87
C PRO A 415 28.38 -27.91 20.40
N ASN A 416 27.29 -28.64 20.61
CA ASN A 416 25.94 -28.13 20.32
C ASN A 416 25.65 -26.93 21.20
N ALA A 417 24.84 -26.03 20.70
CA ALA A 417 24.48 -24.75 21.38
C ALA A 417 25.67 -23.79 21.65
N SER A 418 26.85 -23.99 21.03
CA SER A 418 28.01 -23.09 21.15
C SER A 418 27.95 -21.85 20.27
N GLY A 419 26.89 -21.70 19.45
CA GLY A 419 26.72 -20.56 18.54
C GLY A 419 27.29 -20.74 17.13
N LYS A 420 27.60 -21.98 16.67
CA LYS A 420 28.08 -22.26 15.31
C LYS A 420 27.19 -21.64 14.24
N THR A 421 25.92 -21.98 14.22
CA THR A 421 24.92 -21.43 13.28
C THR A 421 24.80 -19.91 13.40
N THR A 422 24.89 -19.35 14.62
CA THR A 422 24.85 -17.89 14.84
C THR A 422 26.03 -17.18 14.18
N ILE A 423 27.24 -17.75 14.22
CA ILE A 423 28.40 -17.19 13.50
C ILE A 423 28.18 -17.27 11.99
N LEU A 424 27.65 -18.38 11.46
CA LEU A 424 27.33 -18.53 10.05
C LEU A 424 26.30 -17.46 9.62
N LYS A 425 25.18 -17.34 10.33
CA LYS A 425 24.17 -16.28 10.09
C LYS A 425 24.78 -14.87 10.21
N THR A 426 25.70 -14.64 11.15
CA THR A 426 26.44 -13.37 11.29
C THR A 426 27.23 -13.03 10.05
N VAL A 427 28.01 -13.98 9.52
CA VAL A 427 28.82 -13.78 8.30
C VAL A 427 27.93 -13.48 7.12
N LEU A 428 26.95 -14.33 6.88
CA LEU A 428 26.04 -14.24 5.73
C LEU A 428 25.28 -12.91 5.72
N PHE A 429 24.64 -12.55 6.83
CA PHE A 429 23.93 -11.30 6.94
C PHE A 429 24.83 -10.09 6.72
N ASN A 430 26.00 -10.05 7.36
CA ASN A 430 26.93 -8.92 7.22
C ASN A 430 27.51 -8.79 5.80
N LEU A 431 27.70 -9.87 5.05
CA LEU A 431 28.08 -9.83 3.65
C LEU A 431 26.97 -9.21 2.80
N ILE A 432 25.74 -9.70 2.92
CA ILE A 432 24.58 -9.20 2.18
C ILE A 432 24.35 -7.73 2.50
N PHE A 433 24.32 -7.35 3.78
CA PHE A 433 24.10 -5.98 4.21
C PHE A 433 25.23 -5.05 3.75
N SER A 434 26.48 -5.52 3.74
CA SER A 434 27.61 -4.76 3.20
C SER A 434 27.53 -4.59 1.67
N GLN A 435 26.99 -5.55 0.94
CA GLN A 435 26.83 -5.50 -0.52
C GLN A 435 25.50 -4.83 -0.95
N GLY A 436 24.56 -4.61 -0.02
CA GLY A 436 23.38 -3.79 -0.24
C GLY A 436 23.63 -2.31 0.07
N PHE A 437 24.24 -2.02 1.22
CA PHE A 437 24.30 -0.66 1.77
C PHE A 437 25.73 -0.12 2.02
N GLY A 438 26.76 -0.95 1.90
CA GLY A 438 28.14 -0.59 2.24
C GLY A 438 28.42 -0.54 3.75
N TYR A 439 27.52 -1.04 4.59
CA TYR A 439 27.60 -1.06 6.05
C TYR A 439 27.41 -2.48 6.57
N GLY A 440 27.75 -2.71 7.84
CA GLY A 440 27.43 -3.94 8.55
C GLY A 440 27.59 -3.82 10.05
N PHE A 441 27.15 -4.85 10.75
CA PHE A 441 27.19 -5.01 12.21
C PHE A 441 28.54 -5.55 12.68
N TYR A 442 29.55 -4.70 12.61
CA TYR A 442 30.93 -4.94 13.02
C TYR A 442 31.60 -3.62 13.42
N SER A 443 32.75 -3.66 14.09
CA SER A 443 33.48 -2.41 14.40
C SER A 443 34.31 -1.91 13.21
N LYS A 444 34.84 -2.83 12.39
CA LYS A 444 35.62 -2.55 11.17
C LYS A 444 35.55 -3.75 10.23
N ALA A 445 35.38 -3.50 8.93
CA ALA A 445 35.47 -4.55 7.95
C ALA A 445 36.17 -4.12 6.67
N THR A 446 36.82 -5.11 6.04
CA THR A 446 37.24 -5.06 4.65
C THR A 446 36.49 -6.16 3.93
N ILE A 447 35.67 -5.79 2.95
CA ILE A 447 34.85 -6.73 2.17
C ILE A 447 35.46 -6.86 0.78
N SER A 448 35.60 -8.10 0.33
CA SER A 448 35.85 -8.42 -1.07
C SER A 448 34.51 -8.84 -1.67
N PRO A 449 33.83 -7.94 -2.43
CA PRO A 449 32.49 -8.26 -2.89
C PRO A 449 32.45 -9.53 -3.73
N TYR A 450 31.41 -10.33 -3.49
CA TYR A 450 31.14 -11.57 -4.19
C TYR A 450 30.11 -11.31 -5.31
N ASN A 451 30.20 -12.09 -6.39
CA ASN A 451 29.22 -12.08 -7.46
C ASN A 451 27.97 -12.87 -7.01
N HIS A 452 28.21 -14.05 -6.46
CA HIS A 452 27.14 -14.93 -6.02
C HIS A 452 27.33 -15.34 -4.57
N ILE A 453 26.24 -15.43 -3.83
CA ILE A 453 26.19 -15.84 -2.42
C ILE A 453 25.23 -17.02 -2.35
N HIS A 454 25.72 -18.15 -1.82
CA HIS A 454 24.96 -19.39 -1.69
C HIS A 454 24.86 -19.81 -0.23
N CYS A 455 23.69 -20.34 0.13
CA CYS A 455 23.38 -20.71 1.50
C CYS A 455 22.80 -22.12 1.59
N TYR A 456 23.31 -22.87 2.59
CA TYR A 456 22.82 -24.16 3.00
C TYR A 456 22.82 -24.18 4.53
N LEU A 457 21.78 -23.60 5.17
CA LEU A 457 21.69 -23.49 6.63
C LEU A 457 20.50 -24.29 7.20
N ASN A 458 19.30 -24.01 6.74
CA ASN A 458 18.08 -24.65 7.24
C ASN A 458 17.38 -25.32 6.07
N ILE A 459 17.48 -26.64 5.97
CA ILE A 459 16.74 -27.38 4.94
C ILE A 459 15.48 -27.94 5.62
N PRO A 460 14.29 -27.48 5.21
CA PRO A 460 13.05 -27.94 5.81
C PRO A 460 12.83 -29.42 5.49
N ASP A 461 12.47 -30.19 6.50
CA ASP A 461 11.94 -31.53 6.32
C ASP A 461 10.52 -31.41 5.76
N THR A 462 10.41 -31.55 4.45
CA THR A 462 9.11 -31.49 3.74
C THR A 462 8.43 -32.85 3.86
N SER A 463 7.69 -33.04 4.97
CA SER A 463 6.91 -34.25 5.19
C SER A 463 5.96 -34.51 4.02
N GLY A 464 6.21 -35.62 3.29
CA GLY A 464 5.32 -36.14 2.27
C GLY A 464 5.74 -35.97 0.81
N ARG A 465 6.83 -35.24 0.49
CA ARG A 465 7.34 -35.12 -0.89
C ARG A 465 8.74 -35.72 -1.05
N ASP A 466 9.73 -35.27 -0.30
CA ASP A 466 11.12 -35.72 -0.37
C ASP A 466 11.62 -36.10 1.01
N SER A 467 12.57 -37.09 1.06
CA SER A 467 13.30 -37.28 2.29
C SER A 467 14.26 -36.10 2.54
N LEU A 468 14.59 -35.81 3.80
CA LEU A 468 15.53 -34.73 4.14
C LEU A 468 16.83 -34.84 3.30
N PHE A 469 17.38 -36.04 3.14
CA PHE A 469 18.56 -36.28 2.32
C PHE A 469 18.36 -35.88 0.84
N GLN A 470 17.20 -36.14 0.25
CA GLN A 470 16.88 -35.71 -1.12
C GLN A 470 16.79 -34.19 -1.24
N ALA A 471 16.18 -33.52 -0.27
CA ALA A 471 16.13 -32.06 -0.23
C ALA A 471 17.55 -31.46 -0.09
N GLU A 472 18.40 -32.05 0.76
CA GLU A 472 19.78 -31.67 0.94
C GLU A 472 20.61 -31.86 -0.36
N ALA A 473 20.46 -33.00 -1.03
CA ALA A 473 21.14 -33.29 -2.30
C ALA A 473 20.69 -32.33 -3.43
N ARG A 474 19.39 -31.98 -3.48
CA ARG A 474 18.87 -31.00 -4.43
C ARG A 474 19.49 -29.62 -4.21
N ARG A 475 19.58 -29.16 -2.96
CA ARG A 475 20.20 -27.88 -2.64
C ARG A 475 21.70 -27.87 -3.03
N CYS A 476 22.43 -28.93 -2.78
CA CYS A 476 23.81 -29.04 -3.24
C CYS A 476 23.91 -28.97 -4.77
N LYS A 477 23.02 -29.67 -5.49
CA LYS A 477 22.96 -29.62 -6.96
C LYS A 477 22.69 -28.21 -7.48
N GLU A 478 21.72 -27.50 -6.92
CA GLU A 478 21.38 -26.10 -7.27
C GLU A 478 22.60 -25.19 -7.09
N ILE A 479 23.35 -25.35 -5.99
CA ILE A 479 24.56 -24.57 -5.75
C ILE A 479 25.62 -24.90 -6.82
N LEU A 480 25.86 -26.16 -7.13
CA LEU A 480 26.85 -26.57 -8.14
C LEU A 480 26.48 -26.04 -9.53
N GLU A 481 25.21 -26.13 -9.93
CA GLU A 481 24.72 -25.65 -11.23
C GLU A 481 24.79 -24.12 -11.37
N SER A 482 24.77 -23.39 -10.26
CA SER A 482 24.88 -21.94 -10.24
C SER A 482 26.31 -21.41 -10.21
N LEU A 483 27.34 -22.28 -10.13
CA LEU A 483 28.71 -21.83 -10.15
C LEU A 483 29.12 -21.40 -11.56
N GLU A 484 29.59 -20.18 -11.69
CA GLU A 484 30.06 -19.58 -12.95
C GLU A 484 31.58 -19.40 -12.92
N ASP A 485 32.28 -19.89 -14.00
CA ASP A 485 33.71 -19.72 -14.12
C ASP A 485 34.11 -18.23 -14.19
N GLY A 486 35.19 -17.91 -13.47
CA GLY A 486 35.72 -16.53 -13.42
C GLY A 486 34.95 -15.58 -12.52
N LYS A 487 33.80 -15.98 -11.95
CA LYS A 487 33.06 -15.23 -10.94
C LYS A 487 33.48 -15.62 -9.53
N LYS A 488 33.27 -14.70 -8.60
CA LYS A 488 33.59 -14.91 -7.19
C LYS A 488 32.37 -15.32 -6.41
N HIS A 489 32.38 -16.57 -5.94
CA HIS A 489 31.30 -17.17 -5.16
C HIS A 489 31.65 -17.18 -3.66
N PHE A 490 30.63 -17.00 -2.82
CA PHE A 490 30.66 -17.25 -1.39
C PHE A 490 29.65 -18.35 -1.07
N CYS A 491 30.09 -19.44 -0.49
CA CYS A 491 29.23 -20.56 -0.09
C CYS A 491 29.30 -20.72 1.42
N ILE A 492 28.17 -20.97 2.07
CA ILE A 492 28.09 -21.24 3.49
C ILE A 492 27.25 -22.51 3.72
N PHE A 493 27.76 -23.39 4.56
CA PHE A 493 27.15 -24.68 4.83
C PHE A 493 27.07 -24.92 6.34
N ASP A 494 25.94 -25.43 6.82
CA ASP A 494 25.75 -25.92 8.18
C ASP A 494 25.26 -27.37 8.11
N GLU A 495 25.95 -28.29 8.81
CA GLU A 495 25.59 -29.70 8.97
C GLU A 495 25.22 -30.42 7.66
N LEU A 496 26.18 -30.49 6.68
CA LEU A 496 25.99 -31.13 5.40
C LEU A 496 25.53 -32.60 5.54
N PHE A 497 24.43 -32.94 4.84
CA PHE A 497 23.85 -34.27 4.76
C PHE A 497 23.53 -34.88 6.13
N SER A 498 22.92 -34.10 7.01
CA SER A 498 22.50 -34.54 8.34
C SER A 498 21.30 -35.50 8.31
N GLY A 499 20.56 -35.56 7.21
CA GLY A 499 19.36 -36.36 7.00
C GLY A 499 19.61 -37.84 6.64
N THR A 500 20.87 -38.31 6.71
CA THR A 500 21.22 -39.71 6.39
C THR A 500 22.23 -40.32 7.36
N ASN A 501 22.60 -41.58 7.13
CA ASN A 501 23.60 -42.25 7.94
C ASN A 501 25.03 -41.69 7.71
N PRO A 502 25.93 -41.80 8.70
CA PRO A 502 27.27 -41.20 8.62
C PRO A 502 28.11 -41.61 7.40
N THR A 503 27.95 -42.84 6.91
CA THR A 503 28.70 -43.34 5.77
C THR A 503 28.27 -42.68 4.46
N GLU A 504 26.95 -42.59 4.26
CA GLU A 504 26.35 -41.89 3.10
C GLU A 504 26.63 -40.39 3.17
N ALA A 505 26.49 -39.78 4.36
CA ALA A 505 26.82 -38.38 4.56
C ALA A 505 28.27 -38.05 4.18
N CYS A 506 29.23 -38.88 4.62
CA CYS A 506 30.63 -38.73 4.23
C CYS A 506 30.87 -38.91 2.71
N ALA A 507 30.25 -39.92 2.10
CA ALA A 507 30.38 -40.17 0.66
C ALA A 507 29.80 -39.00 -0.16
N SER A 508 28.61 -38.50 0.20
CA SER A 508 27.96 -37.39 -0.45
C SER A 508 28.73 -36.07 -0.27
N SER A 509 29.25 -35.81 0.94
CA SER A 509 30.05 -34.61 1.22
C SER A 509 31.41 -34.66 0.47
N TYR A 510 31.96 -35.83 0.24
CA TYR A 510 33.19 -35.99 -0.55
C TYR A 510 32.94 -35.78 -2.06
N GLY A 511 31.78 -36.22 -2.55
CA GLY A 511 31.38 -36.02 -3.95
C GLY A 511 31.00 -34.58 -4.28
N PHE A 512 30.46 -33.85 -3.32
CA PHE A 512 30.11 -32.41 -3.44
C PHE A 512 31.35 -31.51 -3.33
#